data_204ee758460b3ff93fd62acee8c4c802
#
_entry.id   204ee758460b3ff93fd62acee8c4c802
#
_cell.length_a   1.000
_cell.length_b   1.000
_cell.length_c   1.000
_cell.angle_alpha   90.00
_cell.angle_beta   90.00
_cell.angle_gamma   90.00
#
_symmetry.space_group_name_H-M   'P 1'
#
loop_
_entity.id
_entity.type
_entity.pdbx_description
1 polymer ?
#
loop_
_entity_poly.entity_id
_entity_poly.type
_entity_poly.pdbx_seq_one_letter_code
_entity_poly.pdbx_strand_id
1 'polypeptide(L)'
;KKEEVFIQICNHNYLLADAMHRMNEYRPLLADYRALVVDEAHKLPEAASQMDGRSIGREDVQEISYFLNREHKSSEGKRLQDWFNTLSMEIRKDQAGMGDDIAGKENFYFPAKCRSSLEQVRGNLSLMLKRLAGNVPYWIFRRLEEMEELFGWFLKKDARYVLFLQPDGRGDPVFMAVSREIPRFLHDSLWERGFPSILTSGTLKA
;
A
#
# COMPACT_ATOMS: atom_id res chain seq x y z
N LYS A 1 0.11 5.08 38.09
CA LYS A 1 0.79 6.40 37.88
C LYS A 1 0.95 6.54 36.38
N LYS A 2 0.26 7.50 35.72
CA LYS A 2 0.62 7.95 34.37
C LYS A 2 1.99 8.61 34.52
N GLU A 3 3.01 8.04 33.87
CA GLU A 3 4.27 8.75 33.70
C GLU A 3 4.01 9.97 32.84
N GLU A 4 4.29 11.16 33.38
CA GLU A 4 4.23 12.40 32.59
C GLU A 4 5.45 12.41 31.67
N VAL A 5 5.21 12.17 30.40
CA VAL A 5 6.24 12.26 29.35
C VAL A 5 6.24 13.68 28.81
N PHE A 6 7.31 14.44 29.06
CA PHE A 6 7.42 15.83 28.60
C PHE A 6 7.68 15.96 27.11
N ILE A 7 8.49 15.07 26.53
CA ILE A 7 8.84 15.07 25.11
C ILE A 7 8.82 13.63 24.60
N GLN A 8 8.23 13.43 23.45
CA GLN A 8 8.26 12.16 22.71
C GLN A 8 8.88 12.41 21.34
N ILE A 9 9.85 11.60 20.94
CA ILE A 9 10.51 11.68 19.64
C ILE A 9 10.19 10.41 18.86
N CYS A 10 9.72 10.57 17.63
CA CYS A 10 9.42 9.46 16.74
C CYS A 10 9.70 9.87 15.28
N ASN A 11 9.72 8.91 14.37
CA ASN A 11 9.76 9.19 12.95
C ASN A 11 8.35 9.53 12.40
N HIS A 12 8.30 10.05 11.17
CA HIS A 12 7.04 10.43 10.52
C HIS A 12 6.04 9.27 10.40
N ASN A 13 6.50 8.08 10.06
CA ASN A 13 5.63 6.91 9.94
C ASN A 13 4.97 6.54 11.26
N TYR A 14 5.70 6.61 12.37
CA TYR A 14 5.15 6.32 13.69
C TYR A 14 4.16 7.40 14.15
N LEU A 15 4.44 8.68 13.86
CA LEU A 15 3.50 9.79 14.09
C LEU A 15 2.20 9.60 13.33
N LEU A 16 2.29 9.27 12.03
CA LEU A 16 1.12 9.04 11.20
C LEU A 16 0.35 7.78 11.61
N ALA A 17 1.04 6.72 12.03
CA ALA A 17 0.39 5.53 12.58
C ALA A 17 -0.40 5.87 13.87
N ASP A 18 0.17 6.66 14.78
CA ASP A 18 -0.54 7.17 15.97
C ASP A 18 -1.76 7.99 15.57
N ALA A 19 -1.61 8.89 14.60
CA ALA A 19 -2.70 9.71 14.09
C ALA A 19 -3.85 8.86 13.52
N MET A 20 -3.54 7.83 12.72
CA MET A 20 -4.53 6.88 12.20
C MET A 20 -5.21 6.08 13.31
N HIS A 21 -4.46 5.65 14.34
CA HIS A 21 -5.05 4.97 15.50
C HIS A 21 -6.07 5.87 16.19
N ARG A 22 -5.74 7.15 16.37
CA ARG A 22 -6.64 8.12 17.00
C ARG A 22 -7.88 8.43 16.17
N MET A 23 -7.73 8.53 14.83
CA MET A 23 -8.85 8.73 13.91
C MET A 23 -9.85 7.55 13.95
N ASN A 24 -9.34 6.33 14.09
CA ASN A 24 -10.14 5.11 14.12
C ASN A 24 -10.55 4.69 15.55
N GLU A 25 -10.37 5.56 16.54
CA GLU A 25 -10.68 5.29 17.94
C GLU A 25 -9.93 4.07 18.53
N TYR A 26 -8.79 3.71 17.94
CA TYR A 26 -7.92 2.67 18.47
C TYR A 26 -7.05 3.23 19.60
N ARG A 27 -6.43 2.33 20.38
CA ARG A 27 -5.48 2.74 21.41
C ARG A 27 -4.32 3.53 20.77
N PRO A 28 -4.09 4.79 21.23
CA PRO A 28 -2.97 5.60 20.76
C PRO A 28 -1.62 4.90 20.97
N LEU A 29 -0.69 5.13 20.04
CA LEU A 29 0.68 4.62 20.12
C LEU A 29 1.58 5.55 20.93
N LEU A 30 1.31 6.86 20.86
CA LEU A 30 1.99 7.90 21.62
C LEU A 30 1.14 8.32 22.84
N ALA A 31 1.79 8.81 23.90
CA ALA A 31 1.10 9.49 24.98
C ALA A 31 0.43 10.78 24.45
N ASP A 32 -0.52 11.34 25.19
CA ASP A 32 -1.19 12.58 24.79
C ASP A 32 -0.19 13.73 24.70
N TYR A 33 -0.26 14.50 23.62
CA TYR A 33 0.57 15.67 23.36
C TYR A 33 -0.30 16.88 23.03
N ARG A 34 0.23 18.09 23.35
CA ARG A 34 -0.46 19.37 23.17
C ARG A 34 0.20 20.28 22.12
N ALA A 35 1.35 19.87 21.60
CA ALA A 35 2.07 20.56 20.55
C ALA A 35 2.83 19.54 19.71
N LEU A 36 3.07 19.86 18.45
CA LEU A 36 3.78 19.02 17.51
C LEU A 36 4.91 19.81 16.86
N VAL A 37 6.11 19.22 16.81
CA VAL A 37 7.22 19.72 16.00
C VAL A 37 7.54 18.66 14.97
N VAL A 38 7.44 19.01 13.69
CA VAL A 38 7.76 18.13 12.56
C VAL A 38 9.03 18.64 11.90
N ASP A 39 10.12 17.94 12.14
CA ASP A 39 11.37 18.20 11.46
C ASP A 39 11.38 17.52 10.08
N GLU A 40 12.11 18.09 9.12
CA GLU A 40 12.10 17.65 7.73
C GLU A 40 10.68 17.49 7.17
N ALA A 41 9.83 18.48 7.44
CA ALA A 41 8.38 18.43 7.12
C ALA A 41 8.08 18.18 5.64
N HIS A 42 9.05 18.47 4.73
CA HIS A 42 8.93 18.15 3.29
C HIS A 42 8.80 16.63 3.02
N LYS A 43 9.23 15.77 3.96
CA LYS A 43 9.11 14.30 3.87
C LYS A 43 7.79 13.77 4.39
N LEU A 44 7.01 14.58 5.10
CA LEU A 44 5.73 14.13 5.68
C LEU A 44 4.70 13.68 4.62
N PRO A 45 4.53 14.38 3.47
CA PRO A 45 3.66 13.90 2.40
C PRO A 45 4.10 12.56 1.81
N GLU A 46 5.42 12.31 1.71
CA GLU A 46 5.94 11.02 1.24
C GLU A 46 5.60 9.90 2.23
N ALA A 47 5.83 10.11 3.53
CA ALA A 47 5.46 9.15 4.56
C ALA A 47 3.94 8.88 4.57
N ALA A 48 3.11 9.92 4.42
CA ALA A 48 1.66 9.80 4.32
C ALA A 48 1.24 9.00 3.07
N SER A 49 1.90 9.23 1.94
CA SER A 49 1.67 8.50 0.70
C SER A 49 1.99 7.00 0.83
N GLN A 50 3.03 6.65 1.57
CA GLN A 50 3.38 5.25 1.85
C GLN A 50 2.35 4.57 2.76
N MET A 51 1.73 5.30 3.68
CA MET A 51 0.73 4.76 4.60
C MET A 51 -0.68 4.64 4.01
N ASP A 52 -1.09 5.60 3.19
CA ASP A 52 -2.40 5.61 2.51
C ASP A 52 -2.31 4.95 1.12
N GLY A 53 -1.10 4.69 0.63
CA GLY A 53 -0.84 3.95 -0.59
C GLY A 53 -0.94 2.45 -0.39
N ARG A 54 -1.09 1.73 -1.50
CA ARG A 54 -1.03 0.26 -1.52
C ARG A 54 -0.07 -0.21 -2.59
N SER A 55 0.64 -1.28 -2.28
CA SER A 55 1.50 -1.96 -3.24
C SER A 55 1.32 -3.47 -3.14
N ILE A 56 1.35 -4.13 -4.29
CA ILE A 56 1.35 -5.59 -4.38
C ILE A 56 2.35 -6.01 -5.46
N GLY A 57 3.32 -6.80 -5.04
CA GLY A 57 4.32 -7.37 -5.91
C GLY A 57 4.52 -8.86 -5.67
N ARG A 58 5.55 -9.42 -6.30
CA ARG A 58 5.91 -10.83 -6.17
C ARG A 58 6.19 -11.25 -4.72
N GLU A 59 6.87 -10.40 -3.96
CA GLU A 59 7.23 -10.71 -2.57
C GLU A 59 5.99 -10.87 -1.68
N ASP A 60 5.01 -9.98 -1.82
CA ASP A 60 3.73 -10.10 -1.10
C ASP A 60 3.00 -11.40 -1.43
N VAL A 61 2.97 -11.77 -2.72
CA VAL A 61 2.35 -13.01 -3.17
C VAL A 61 3.07 -14.25 -2.62
N GLN A 62 4.41 -14.21 -2.57
CA GLN A 62 5.20 -15.29 -1.98
C GLN A 62 4.97 -15.41 -0.47
N GLU A 63 4.91 -14.29 0.24
CA GLU A 63 4.64 -14.27 1.67
C GLU A 63 3.25 -14.84 1.98
N ILE A 64 2.20 -14.33 1.31
CA ILE A 64 0.83 -14.83 1.48
C ILE A 64 0.77 -16.34 1.18
N SER A 65 1.41 -16.79 0.09
CA SER A 65 1.42 -18.21 -0.29
C SER A 65 2.14 -19.07 0.72
N TYR A 66 3.25 -18.59 1.30
CA TYR A 66 3.97 -19.28 2.36
C TYR A 66 3.07 -19.52 3.59
N PHE A 67 2.35 -18.49 4.00
CA PHE A 67 1.44 -18.61 5.16
C PHE A 67 0.20 -19.45 4.84
N LEU A 68 -0.36 -19.38 3.63
CA LEU A 68 -1.42 -20.29 3.21
C LEU A 68 -0.96 -21.76 3.26
N ASN A 69 0.30 -22.03 2.91
CA ASN A 69 0.87 -23.37 3.03
C ASN A 69 0.93 -23.85 4.49
N ARG A 70 1.29 -22.96 5.42
CA ARG A 70 1.30 -23.25 6.86
C ARG A 70 -0.10 -23.54 7.41
N GLU A 71 -1.13 -22.89 6.88
CA GLU A 71 -2.53 -23.11 7.23
C GLU A 71 -3.16 -24.31 6.47
N HIS A 72 -2.33 -25.19 5.90
CA HIS A 72 -2.78 -26.35 5.11
C HIS A 72 -3.63 -25.98 3.88
N LYS A 73 -3.42 -24.80 3.31
CA LYS A 73 -4.06 -24.28 2.08
C LYS A 73 -3.07 -24.20 0.91
N SER A 74 -2.19 -25.19 0.77
CA SER A 74 -1.10 -25.20 -0.22
C SER A 74 -1.61 -25.06 -1.67
N SER A 75 -2.76 -25.66 -1.98
CA SER A 75 -3.37 -25.53 -3.31
C SER A 75 -3.77 -24.08 -3.63
N GLU A 76 -4.25 -23.34 -2.64
CA GLU A 76 -4.62 -21.93 -2.82
C GLU A 76 -3.39 -21.05 -2.93
N GLY A 77 -2.35 -21.30 -2.13
CA GLY A 77 -1.08 -20.59 -2.23
C GLY A 77 -0.42 -20.78 -3.60
N LYS A 78 -0.40 -22.02 -4.13
CA LYS A 78 0.13 -22.29 -5.46
C LYS A 78 -0.67 -21.59 -6.56
N ARG A 79 -2.01 -21.66 -6.52
CA ARG A 79 -2.87 -20.96 -7.48
C ARG A 79 -2.62 -19.46 -7.49
N LEU A 80 -2.49 -18.84 -6.31
CA LEU A 80 -2.20 -17.42 -6.20
C LEU A 80 -0.88 -17.06 -6.91
N GLN A 81 0.18 -17.84 -6.68
CA GLN A 81 1.46 -17.64 -7.35
C GLN A 81 1.34 -17.83 -8.87
N ASP A 82 0.66 -18.88 -9.34
CA ASP A 82 0.49 -19.16 -10.76
C ASP A 82 -0.25 -18.02 -11.48
N TRP A 83 -1.33 -17.50 -10.88
CA TRP A 83 -2.08 -16.38 -11.45
C TRP A 83 -1.24 -15.11 -11.54
N PHE A 84 -0.53 -14.76 -10.45
CA PHE A 84 0.31 -13.58 -10.43
C PHE A 84 1.50 -13.69 -11.39
N ASN A 85 2.14 -14.86 -11.47
CA ASN A 85 3.24 -15.10 -12.40
C ASN A 85 2.78 -14.98 -13.86
N THR A 86 1.61 -15.55 -14.20
CA THR A 86 1.04 -15.44 -15.55
C THR A 86 0.79 -13.98 -15.91
N LEU A 87 0.13 -13.22 -15.04
CA LEU A 87 -0.13 -11.80 -15.24
C LEU A 87 1.17 -10.98 -15.38
N SER A 88 2.17 -11.25 -14.52
CA SER A 88 3.47 -10.58 -14.57
C SER A 88 4.20 -10.86 -15.88
N MET A 89 4.16 -12.11 -16.37
CA MET A 89 4.75 -12.47 -17.67
C MET A 89 4.09 -11.76 -18.84
N GLU A 90 2.77 -11.62 -18.83
CA GLU A 90 2.04 -10.90 -19.89
C GLU A 90 2.38 -9.41 -19.89
N ILE A 91 2.43 -8.78 -18.71
CA ILE A 91 2.83 -7.38 -18.56
C ILE A 91 4.26 -7.18 -19.09
N ARG A 92 5.20 -8.03 -18.71
CA ARG A 92 6.59 -7.95 -19.18
C ARG A 92 6.73 -8.13 -20.68
N LYS A 93 5.96 -9.04 -21.30
CA LYS A 93 5.95 -9.22 -22.76
C LYS A 93 5.42 -8.00 -23.50
N ASP A 94 4.40 -7.33 -22.97
CA ASP A 94 3.89 -6.10 -23.57
C ASP A 94 4.93 -4.97 -23.50
N GLN A 95 5.66 -4.87 -22.40
CA GLN A 95 6.74 -3.89 -22.22
C GLN A 95 7.94 -4.15 -23.13
N ALA A 96 8.39 -5.39 -23.23
CA ALA A 96 9.51 -5.76 -24.13
C ALA A 96 9.20 -5.45 -25.60
N GLY A 97 7.93 -5.42 -25.99
CA GLY A 97 7.47 -5.02 -27.33
C GLY A 97 7.50 -3.51 -27.60
N MET A 98 7.70 -2.66 -26.58
CA MET A 98 7.72 -1.20 -26.71
C MET A 98 9.12 -0.60 -26.89
N GLY A 99 10.20 -1.44 -26.92
CA GLY A 99 11.58 -1.03 -27.14
C GLY A 99 12.40 -0.92 -25.84
N ASP A 100 13.73 -0.92 -26.00
CA ASP A 100 14.72 -0.97 -24.90
C ASP A 100 14.69 0.19 -23.90
N ASP A 101 13.94 1.26 -24.15
CA ASP A 101 13.89 2.46 -23.30
C ASP A 101 13.18 2.27 -21.95
N ILE A 102 12.53 1.12 -21.72
CA ILE A 102 11.77 0.88 -20.47
C ILE A 102 12.58 0.03 -19.47
N ALA A 103 13.74 -0.48 -19.85
CA ALA A 103 14.63 -1.25 -18.96
C ALA A 103 15.31 -0.41 -17.86
N GLY A 104 15.07 0.89 -17.79
CA GLY A 104 15.64 1.82 -16.83
C GLY A 104 14.63 2.35 -15.84
N LYS A 105 14.27 1.60 -14.82
CA LYS A 105 13.78 2.10 -13.50
C LYS A 105 12.58 3.07 -13.49
N GLU A 106 11.85 3.31 -14.58
CA GLU A 106 10.73 4.24 -14.59
C GLU A 106 9.39 3.53 -14.33
N ASN A 107 8.52 4.21 -13.61
CA ASN A 107 7.15 3.78 -13.39
C ASN A 107 6.38 3.83 -14.71
N PHE A 108 5.50 2.88 -14.94
CA PHE A 108 4.73 2.80 -16.17
C PHE A 108 3.25 2.53 -15.90
N TYR A 109 2.40 2.81 -16.89
CA TYR A 109 0.97 2.55 -16.78
C TYR A 109 0.65 1.09 -17.06
N PHE A 110 -0.41 0.60 -16.41
CA PHE A 110 -0.92 -0.75 -16.63
C PHE A 110 -1.34 -0.95 -18.10
N PRO A 111 -0.81 -1.98 -18.80
CA PRO A 111 -1.10 -2.19 -20.21
C PRO A 111 -2.56 -2.56 -20.46
N ALA A 112 -3.21 -1.87 -21.41
CA ALA A 112 -4.62 -2.13 -21.73
C ALA A 112 -4.87 -3.57 -22.21
N LYS A 113 -3.89 -4.19 -22.88
CA LYS A 113 -3.97 -5.57 -23.37
C LYS A 113 -4.05 -6.60 -22.23
N CYS A 114 -3.45 -6.31 -21.07
CA CYS A 114 -3.46 -7.19 -19.90
C CYS A 114 -4.73 -7.07 -19.05
N ARG A 115 -5.71 -6.25 -19.50
CA ARG A 115 -6.93 -5.98 -18.73
C ARG A 115 -7.76 -7.24 -18.46
N SER A 116 -7.96 -8.09 -19.49
CA SER A 116 -8.73 -9.32 -19.35
C SER A 116 -8.07 -10.31 -18.39
N SER A 117 -6.74 -10.40 -18.40
CA SER A 117 -5.99 -11.25 -17.47
C SER A 117 -6.11 -10.74 -16.04
N LEU A 118 -6.04 -9.41 -15.82
CA LEU A 118 -6.26 -8.82 -14.52
C LEU A 118 -7.71 -9.04 -14.02
N GLU A 119 -8.71 -8.93 -14.88
CA GLU A 119 -10.11 -9.24 -14.57
C GLU A 119 -10.27 -10.71 -14.13
N GLN A 120 -9.62 -11.64 -14.83
CA GLN A 120 -9.63 -13.05 -14.48
C GLN A 120 -8.94 -13.32 -13.13
N VAL A 121 -7.77 -12.75 -12.90
CA VAL A 121 -7.04 -12.89 -11.62
C VAL A 121 -7.89 -12.34 -10.48
N ARG A 122 -8.48 -11.16 -10.63
CA ARG A 122 -9.36 -10.56 -9.64
C ARG A 122 -10.59 -11.44 -9.37
N GLY A 123 -11.24 -11.95 -10.39
CA GLY A 123 -12.39 -12.86 -10.25
C GLY A 123 -12.01 -14.14 -9.47
N ASN A 124 -10.85 -14.70 -9.78
CA ASN A 124 -10.31 -15.87 -9.07
C ASN A 124 -10.00 -15.56 -7.60
N LEU A 125 -9.45 -14.36 -7.30
CA LEU A 125 -9.21 -13.90 -5.93
C LEU A 125 -10.52 -13.75 -5.15
N SER A 126 -11.57 -13.16 -5.76
CA SER A 126 -12.89 -13.05 -5.13
C SER A 126 -13.49 -14.42 -4.79
N LEU A 127 -13.28 -15.44 -5.63
CA LEU A 127 -13.71 -16.81 -5.35
C LEU A 127 -12.86 -17.47 -4.26
N MET A 128 -11.55 -17.22 -4.24
CA MET A 128 -10.64 -17.69 -3.20
C MET A 128 -11.02 -17.12 -1.85
N LEU A 129 -11.28 -15.81 -1.76
CA LEU A 129 -11.72 -15.14 -0.53
C LEU A 129 -12.99 -15.77 0.05
N LYS A 130 -13.98 -16.08 -0.78
CA LYS A 130 -15.20 -16.76 -0.33
C LYS A 130 -14.92 -18.13 0.29
N ARG A 131 -13.95 -18.88 -0.25
CA ARG A 131 -13.58 -20.21 0.29
C ARG A 131 -12.74 -20.13 1.55
N LEU A 132 -11.93 -19.07 1.69
CA LEU A 132 -11.02 -18.90 2.83
C LEU A 132 -11.67 -18.16 4.01
N ALA A 133 -12.86 -17.58 3.83
CA ALA A 133 -13.58 -16.88 4.89
C ALA A 133 -13.75 -17.77 6.14
N GLY A 134 -13.23 -17.30 7.28
CA GLY A 134 -13.25 -18.03 8.55
C GLY A 134 -12.33 -19.26 8.63
N ASN A 135 -11.56 -19.56 7.57
CA ASN A 135 -10.70 -20.75 7.49
C ASN A 135 -9.19 -20.43 7.44
N VAL A 136 -8.84 -19.17 7.59
CA VAL A 136 -7.45 -18.67 7.65
C VAL A 136 -7.38 -17.54 8.67
N PRO A 137 -6.19 -17.22 9.23
CA PRO A 137 -6.00 -16.06 10.08
C PRO A 137 -6.46 -14.77 9.40
N TYR A 138 -7.07 -13.88 10.19
CA TYR A 138 -7.67 -12.63 9.69
C TYR A 138 -6.69 -11.78 8.88
N TRP A 139 -5.43 -11.71 9.27
CA TRP A 139 -4.44 -10.90 8.55
C TRP A 139 -4.11 -11.43 7.14
N ILE A 140 -4.11 -12.78 6.93
CA ILE A 140 -3.96 -13.38 5.58
C ILE A 140 -5.17 -13.02 4.73
N PHE A 141 -6.36 -13.19 5.30
CA PHE A 141 -7.60 -12.84 4.62
C PHE A 141 -7.61 -11.37 4.20
N ARG A 142 -7.20 -10.48 5.12
CA ARG A 142 -7.12 -9.03 4.88
C ARG A 142 -6.13 -8.67 3.77
N ARG A 143 -4.96 -9.31 3.71
CA ARG A 143 -3.97 -9.10 2.63
C ARG A 143 -4.51 -9.53 1.27
N LEU A 144 -5.28 -10.61 1.19
CA LEU A 144 -5.95 -11.04 -0.04
C LEU A 144 -7.07 -10.09 -0.46
N GLU A 145 -7.84 -9.54 0.50
CA GLU A 145 -8.82 -8.49 0.23
C GLU A 145 -8.15 -7.24 -0.35
N GLU A 146 -7.07 -6.78 0.26
CA GLU A 146 -6.30 -5.62 -0.20
C GLU A 146 -5.78 -5.80 -1.62
N MET A 147 -5.35 -7.01 -1.97
CA MET A 147 -4.94 -7.35 -3.34
C MET A 147 -6.13 -7.29 -4.31
N GLU A 148 -7.28 -7.85 -3.94
CA GLU A 148 -8.49 -7.84 -4.76
C GLU A 148 -9.01 -6.42 -4.99
N GLU A 149 -9.00 -5.58 -3.94
CA GLU A 149 -9.37 -4.17 -4.01
C GLU A 149 -8.44 -3.39 -4.94
N LEU A 150 -7.11 -3.56 -4.77
CA LEU A 150 -6.10 -2.88 -5.59
C LEU A 150 -6.28 -3.22 -7.07
N PHE A 151 -6.47 -4.48 -7.43
CA PHE A 151 -6.75 -4.88 -8.80
C PHE A 151 -8.08 -4.29 -9.32
N GLY A 152 -9.07 -4.18 -8.42
CA GLY A 152 -10.33 -3.48 -8.73
C GLY A 152 -10.12 -2.01 -9.09
N TRP A 153 -9.22 -1.29 -8.39
CA TRP A 153 -8.89 0.11 -8.69
C TRP A 153 -8.22 0.25 -10.06
N PHE A 154 -7.30 -0.65 -10.41
CA PHE A 154 -6.68 -0.67 -11.75
C PHE A 154 -7.70 -0.90 -12.86
N LEU A 155 -8.63 -1.82 -12.66
CA LEU A 155 -9.69 -2.13 -13.64
C LEU A 155 -10.67 -0.97 -13.82
N LYS A 156 -11.03 -0.29 -12.74
CA LYS A 156 -11.96 0.84 -12.75
C LYS A 156 -11.29 2.17 -13.10
N LYS A 157 -9.94 2.22 -13.10
CA LYS A 157 -9.16 3.46 -13.18
C LYS A 157 -9.63 4.47 -12.12
N ASP A 158 -9.66 4.03 -10.88
CA ASP A 158 -10.19 4.82 -9.77
C ASP A 158 -9.45 6.16 -9.64
N ALA A 159 -10.19 7.27 -9.86
CA ALA A 159 -9.62 8.60 -9.92
C ALA A 159 -9.08 9.11 -8.57
N ARG A 160 -9.41 8.46 -7.45
CA ARG A 160 -8.87 8.79 -6.12
C ARG A 160 -7.39 8.46 -6.00
N TYR A 161 -6.88 7.58 -6.87
CA TYR A 161 -5.50 7.11 -6.83
C TYR A 161 -4.73 7.46 -8.10
N VAL A 162 -3.42 7.63 -7.94
CA VAL A 162 -2.46 7.52 -9.03
C VAL A 162 -2.07 6.06 -9.11
N LEU A 163 -2.42 5.40 -10.21
CA LEU A 163 -2.20 3.97 -10.44
C LEU A 163 -1.09 3.78 -11.45
N PHE A 164 -0.05 3.07 -11.07
CA PHE A 164 1.10 2.78 -11.94
C PHE A 164 1.75 1.46 -11.57
N LEU A 165 2.60 0.95 -12.44
CA LEU A 165 3.44 -0.21 -12.19
C LEU A 165 4.87 0.25 -11.98
N GLN A 166 5.55 -0.35 -11.01
CA GLN A 166 6.97 -0.14 -10.74
C GLN A 166 7.69 -1.49 -10.92
N PRO A 167 8.80 -1.56 -11.68
CA PRO A 167 9.58 -2.77 -11.75
C PRO A 167 10.31 -3.02 -10.42
N ASP A 168 10.26 -4.23 -9.90
CA ASP A 168 11.11 -4.65 -8.78
C ASP A 168 12.56 -4.88 -9.24
N GLY A 169 13.45 -5.27 -8.31
CA GLY A 169 14.86 -5.54 -8.61
C GLY A 169 15.10 -6.67 -9.64
N ARG A 170 14.06 -7.44 -10.00
CA ARG A 170 14.07 -8.51 -11.02
C ARG A 170 13.32 -8.13 -12.28
N GLY A 171 12.76 -6.91 -12.32
CA GLY A 171 11.93 -6.43 -13.41
C GLY A 171 10.50 -6.98 -13.40
N ASP A 172 10.03 -7.56 -12.30
CA ASP A 172 8.65 -7.97 -12.16
C ASP A 172 7.77 -6.75 -11.76
N PRO A 173 6.53 -6.65 -12.27
CA PRO A 173 5.67 -5.52 -11.99
C PRO A 173 5.18 -5.54 -10.52
N VAL A 174 5.35 -4.42 -9.84
CA VAL A 174 4.72 -4.10 -8.57
C VAL A 174 3.56 -3.15 -8.87
N PHE A 175 2.35 -3.53 -8.52
CA PHE A 175 1.15 -2.70 -8.65
C PHE A 175 1.16 -1.66 -7.55
N MET A 176 1.12 -0.38 -7.91
CA MET A 176 1.18 0.76 -7.01
C MET A 176 -0.08 1.60 -7.11
N ALA A 177 -0.67 1.92 -5.98
CA ALA A 177 -1.73 2.91 -5.87
C ALA A 177 -1.33 3.95 -4.82
N VAL A 178 -1.25 5.21 -5.21
CA VAL A 178 -0.94 6.34 -4.33
C VAL A 178 -2.14 7.26 -4.28
N SER A 179 -2.64 7.55 -3.10
CA SER A 179 -3.79 8.43 -2.91
C SER A 179 -3.50 9.84 -3.41
N ARG A 180 -4.48 10.46 -4.07
CA ARG A 180 -4.44 11.88 -4.45
C ARG A 180 -4.88 12.80 -3.31
N GLU A 181 -5.42 12.24 -2.24
CA GLU A 181 -6.00 12.98 -1.12
C GLU A 181 -5.03 13.12 0.06
N ILE A 182 -3.71 12.99 -0.17
CA ILE A 182 -2.69 13.15 0.87
C ILE A 182 -2.83 14.45 1.68
N PRO A 183 -3.10 15.63 1.06
CA PRO A 183 -3.30 16.85 1.84
C PRO A 183 -4.50 16.74 2.79
N ARG A 184 -5.60 16.13 2.36
CA ARG A 184 -6.78 15.90 3.18
C ARG A 184 -6.49 14.91 4.30
N PHE A 185 -5.83 13.79 3.99
CA PHE A 185 -5.41 12.81 4.98
C PHE A 185 -4.56 13.45 6.08
N LEU A 186 -3.56 14.27 5.72
CA LEU A 186 -2.73 14.99 6.69
C LEU A 186 -3.53 16.00 7.51
N HIS A 187 -4.47 16.72 6.86
CA HIS A 187 -5.35 17.65 7.56
C HIS A 187 -6.17 16.91 8.62
N ASP A 188 -6.94 15.91 8.21
CA ASP A 188 -7.88 15.19 9.08
C ASP A 188 -7.15 14.42 10.21
N SER A 189 -5.96 13.87 9.91
CA SER A 189 -5.20 13.08 10.88
C SER A 189 -4.38 13.92 11.88
N LEU A 190 -3.76 15.01 11.42
CA LEU A 190 -2.82 15.78 12.25
C LEU A 190 -3.32 17.18 12.59
N TRP A 191 -3.92 17.91 11.62
CA TRP A 191 -4.17 19.33 11.79
C TRP A 191 -5.58 19.67 12.31
N GLU A 192 -6.57 18.85 12.02
CA GLU A 192 -7.96 19.07 12.51
C GLU A 192 -8.06 19.15 14.03
N ARG A 193 -7.09 18.53 14.74
CA ARG A 193 -7.04 18.52 16.19
C ARG A 193 -6.70 19.88 16.83
N GLY A 194 -6.23 20.86 16.05
CA GLY A 194 -6.09 22.25 16.44
C GLY A 194 -5.00 22.56 17.47
N PHE A 195 -4.02 21.68 17.70
CA PHE A 195 -2.89 22.01 18.58
C PHE A 195 -1.77 22.74 17.82
N PRO A 196 -0.98 23.57 18.53
CA PRO A 196 0.14 24.29 17.94
C PRO A 196 1.10 23.33 17.24
N SER A 197 1.47 23.65 15.98
CA SER A 197 2.38 22.84 15.20
C SER A 197 3.48 23.69 14.59
N ILE A 198 4.71 23.22 14.69
CA ILE A 198 5.90 23.84 14.09
C ILE A 198 6.42 22.88 13.03
N LEU A 199 6.55 23.36 11.80
CA LEU A 199 7.14 22.62 10.69
C LEU A 199 8.51 23.19 10.39
N THR A 200 9.54 22.35 10.39
CA THR A 200 10.91 22.74 10.05
C THR A 200 11.39 21.93 8.86
N SER A 201 12.17 22.56 7.98
CA SER A 201 12.84 21.87 6.89
C SER A 201 13.91 22.78 6.28
N GLY A 202 15.04 22.23 5.89
CA GLY A 202 16.08 22.96 5.15
C GLY A 202 15.68 23.39 3.74
N THR A 203 14.54 22.89 3.22
CA THR A 203 14.07 23.12 1.82
C THR A 203 12.71 23.81 1.74
N LEU A 204 12.09 24.16 2.86
CA LEU A 204 10.85 24.96 2.84
C LEU A 204 11.17 26.35 2.31
N LYS A 205 10.63 26.69 1.14
CA LYS A 205 10.62 28.07 0.64
C LYS A 205 9.40 28.77 1.22
N ALA A 206 9.62 29.95 1.81
CA ALA A 206 8.56 30.83 2.25
C ALA A 206 7.80 31.41 1.05
#